data_c12f13fc8940d861ae502b27089d6910
#
_entry.id   c12f13fc8940d861ae502b27089d6910
#
_cell.length_a   1.000
_cell.length_b   1.000
_cell.length_c   1.000
_cell.angle_alpha   90.00
_cell.angle_beta   90.00
_cell.angle_gamma   90.00
#
_symmetry.space_group_name_H-M   'P 1'
#
loop_
_entity.id
_entity.type
_entity.pdbx_description
1 polymer ?
#
loop_
_entity_poly.entity_id
_entity_poly.type
_entity_poly.pdbx_seq_one_letter_code
_entity_poly.pdbx_strand_id
1 'polypeptide(L)'
;MDTAALRELHDVLAWVVIGLNAAVGAWFVAGQYRAALQHRTVWAATIVAQLPVFAVAITGAILGSRDGIELDDMHALYGFSAIIAIGILYSYRSSDFIRDRQWLMYGIGSWFIMGLGLRNLVLGS
;
A
#
# COMPACT_ATOMS: atom_id res chain seq x y z
N MET A 1 -13.74 -10.90 17.49
CA MET A 1 -12.43 -10.31 17.82
C MET A 1 -12.67 -9.07 18.66
N ASP A 2 -12.02 -8.93 19.79
CA ASP A 2 -12.19 -7.75 20.61
C ASP A 2 -11.46 -6.53 20.02
N THR A 3 -11.76 -5.35 20.52
CA THR A 3 -11.21 -4.10 19.98
C THR A 3 -9.69 -4.03 20.12
N ALA A 4 -9.13 -4.52 21.23
CA ALA A 4 -7.68 -4.50 21.45
C ALA A 4 -6.96 -5.41 20.45
N ALA A 5 -7.48 -6.63 20.23
CA ALA A 5 -6.91 -7.56 19.26
C ALA A 5 -7.03 -7.03 17.82
N LEU A 6 -8.16 -6.41 17.51
CA LEU A 6 -8.38 -5.82 16.19
C LEU A 6 -7.43 -4.65 15.93
N ARG A 7 -7.19 -3.81 16.94
CA ARG A 7 -6.24 -2.69 16.82
C ARG A 7 -4.81 -3.21 16.61
N GLU A 8 -4.42 -4.25 17.34
CA GLU A 8 -3.10 -4.85 17.16
C GLU A 8 -2.94 -5.42 15.76
N LEU A 9 -3.97 -6.11 15.23
CA LEU A 9 -3.96 -6.63 13.87
C LEU A 9 -3.81 -5.50 12.85
N HIS A 10 -4.57 -4.42 13.03
CA HIS A 10 -4.50 -3.25 12.15
C HIS A 10 -3.09 -2.66 12.15
N ASP A 11 -2.46 -2.51 13.31
CA ASP A 11 -1.12 -1.96 13.44
C ASP A 11 -0.07 -2.87 12.77
N VAL A 12 -0.16 -4.18 12.97
CA VAL A 12 0.75 -5.13 12.32
C VAL A 12 0.60 -5.08 10.80
N LEU A 13 -0.64 -5.06 10.32
CA LEU A 13 -0.91 -4.96 8.89
C LEU A 13 -0.36 -3.66 8.30
N ALA A 14 -0.43 -2.55 9.02
CA ALA A 14 0.13 -1.28 8.59
C ALA A 14 1.64 -1.38 8.35
N TRP A 15 2.37 -2.02 9.27
CA TRP A 15 3.80 -2.23 9.10
C TRP A 15 4.11 -3.19 7.94
N VAL A 16 3.28 -4.21 7.73
CA VAL A 16 3.40 -5.13 6.59
C VAL A 16 3.25 -4.36 5.28
N VAL A 17 2.26 -3.48 5.18
CA VAL A 17 2.05 -2.62 4.00
C VAL A 17 3.30 -1.79 3.73
N ILE A 18 3.83 -1.12 4.74
CA ILE A 18 5.01 -0.26 4.61
C ILE A 18 6.22 -1.07 4.15
N GLY A 19 6.51 -2.19 4.81
CA GLY A 19 7.69 -3.00 4.50
C GLY A 19 7.62 -3.63 3.12
N LEU A 20 6.48 -4.23 2.77
CA LEU A 20 6.32 -4.89 1.49
C LEU A 20 6.34 -3.89 0.33
N ASN A 21 5.70 -2.74 0.48
CA ASN A 21 5.72 -1.72 -0.57
C ASN A 21 7.08 -1.06 -0.72
N ALA A 22 7.84 -0.91 0.37
CA ALA A 22 9.22 -0.45 0.29
C ALA A 22 10.07 -1.41 -0.53
N ALA A 23 9.98 -2.71 -0.24
CA ALA A 23 10.75 -3.74 -0.91
C ALA A 23 10.36 -3.89 -2.39
N VAL A 24 9.06 -3.96 -2.68
CA VAL A 24 8.56 -4.09 -4.05
C VAL A 24 8.88 -2.83 -4.85
N GLY A 25 8.75 -1.66 -4.25
CA GLY A 25 9.11 -0.40 -4.89
C GLY A 25 10.57 -0.36 -5.29
N ALA A 26 11.46 -0.79 -4.40
CA ALA A 26 12.89 -0.87 -4.70
C ALA A 26 13.17 -1.84 -5.86
N TRP A 27 12.48 -3.00 -5.87
CA TRP A 27 12.61 -3.97 -6.96
C TRP A 27 12.20 -3.36 -8.30
N PHE A 28 11.04 -2.70 -8.35
CA PHE A 28 10.56 -2.08 -9.58
C PHE A 28 11.49 -0.96 -10.07
N VAL A 29 11.94 -0.08 -9.18
CA VAL A 29 12.85 1.01 -9.56
C VAL A 29 14.17 0.44 -10.08
N ALA A 30 14.74 -0.55 -9.40
CA ALA A 30 15.97 -1.21 -9.86
C ALA A 30 15.75 -1.92 -11.19
N GLY A 31 14.59 -2.55 -11.38
CA GLY A 31 14.23 -3.24 -12.62
C GLY A 31 14.10 -2.32 -13.83
N GLN A 32 13.73 -1.05 -13.62
CA GLN A 32 13.68 -0.07 -14.70
C GLN A 32 15.05 0.10 -15.37
N TYR A 33 16.14 -0.02 -14.59
CA TYR A 33 17.49 0.22 -15.04
C TYR A 33 18.32 -1.05 -15.23
N ARG A 34 17.83 -2.23 -14.76
CA ARG A 34 18.53 -3.51 -14.86
C ARG A 34 17.60 -4.61 -15.33
N ALA A 35 17.79 -5.06 -16.57
CA ALA A 35 16.95 -6.10 -17.17
C ALA A 35 16.96 -7.41 -16.38
N ALA A 36 18.08 -7.76 -15.73
CA ALA A 36 18.18 -8.98 -14.94
C ALA A 36 17.17 -9.02 -13.78
N LEU A 37 16.70 -7.87 -13.31
CA LEU A 37 15.73 -7.76 -12.22
C LEU A 37 14.27 -7.76 -12.71
N GLN A 38 14.05 -7.71 -14.02
CA GLN A 38 12.72 -7.71 -14.62
C GLN A 38 12.18 -9.13 -14.72
N HIS A 39 11.88 -9.71 -13.56
CA HIS A 39 11.34 -11.07 -13.49
C HIS A 39 9.84 -11.02 -13.24
N ARG A 40 9.11 -11.94 -13.89
CA ARG A 40 7.64 -11.99 -13.80
C ARG A 40 7.13 -12.17 -12.37
N THR A 41 7.93 -12.76 -11.47
CA THR A 41 7.54 -12.95 -10.06
C THR A 41 7.32 -11.62 -9.33
N VAL A 42 7.85 -10.50 -9.83
CA VAL A 42 7.60 -9.19 -9.24
C VAL A 42 6.11 -8.85 -9.23
N TRP A 43 5.35 -9.34 -10.20
CA TRP A 43 3.91 -9.08 -10.26
C TRP A 43 3.17 -9.82 -9.16
N ALA A 44 3.59 -11.05 -8.85
CA ALA A 44 3.07 -11.78 -7.70
C ALA A 44 3.42 -11.08 -6.39
N ALA A 45 4.67 -10.61 -6.28
CA ALA A 45 5.11 -9.85 -5.12
C ALA A 45 4.31 -8.55 -4.95
N THR A 46 3.95 -7.89 -6.05
CA THR A 46 3.11 -6.69 -6.04
C THR A 46 1.73 -6.98 -5.46
N ILE A 47 1.11 -8.07 -5.89
CA ILE A 47 -0.19 -8.49 -5.35
C ILE A 47 -0.08 -8.75 -3.85
N VAL A 48 0.96 -9.47 -3.43
CA VAL A 48 1.21 -9.76 -2.01
C VAL A 48 1.40 -8.46 -1.21
N ALA A 49 2.06 -7.46 -1.80
CA ALA A 49 2.27 -6.17 -1.14
C ALA A 49 1.00 -5.32 -1.07
N GLN A 50 0.11 -5.45 -2.04
CA GLN A 50 -1.09 -4.62 -2.14
C GLN A 50 -2.30 -5.20 -1.42
N LEU A 51 -2.41 -6.52 -1.30
CA LEU A 51 -3.51 -7.14 -0.56
C LEU A 51 -3.63 -6.64 0.89
N PRO A 52 -2.53 -6.52 1.65
CA PRO A 52 -2.63 -6.00 3.02
C PRO A 52 -3.18 -4.57 3.11
N VAL A 53 -3.07 -3.76 2.05
CA VAL A 53 -3.67 -2.41 2.03
C VAL A 53 -5.18 -2.50 2.23
N PHE A 54 -5.82 -3.45 1.55
CA PHE A 54 -7.25 -3.66 1.69
C PHE A 54 -7.60 -4.23 3.08
N ALA A 55 -6.76 -5.12 3.60
CA ALA A 55 -6.94 -5.67 4.95
C ALA A 55 -6.83 -4.57 6.02
N VAL A 56 -5.87 -3.66 5.87
CA VAL A 56 -5.71 -2.51 6.76
C VAL A 56 -6.95 -1.62 6.69
N ALA A 57 -7.46 -1.36 5.49
CA ALA A 57 -8.64 -0.54 5.30
C ALA A 57 -9.87 -1.18 5.94
N ILE A 58 -10.06 -2.49 5.78
CA ILE A 58 -11.18 -3.23 6.36
C ILE A 58 -11.10 -3.20 7.90
N THR A 59 -9.93 -3.50 8.47
CA THR A 59 -9.76 -3.47 9.93
C THR A 59 -9.95 -2.07 10.47
N GLY A 60 -9.48 -1.05 9.74
CA GLY A 60 -9.67 0.35 10.10
C GLY A 60 -11.15 0.75 10.10
N ALA A 61 -11.91 0.31 9.09
CA ALA A 61 -13.34 0.58 9.01
C ALA A 61 -14.10 -0.08 10.16
N ILE A 62 -13.76 -1.32 10.50
CA ILE A 62 -14.38 -2.03 11.64
C ILE A 62 -14.07 -1.29 12.93
N LEU A 63 -12.82 -0.90 13.16
CA LEU A 63 -12.42 -0.13 14.34
C LEU A 63 -13.18 1.19 14.43
N GLY A 64 -13.29 1.91 13.31
CA GLY A 64 -13.98 3.19 13.27
C GLY A 64 -15.48 3.09 13.55
N SER A 65 -16.06 1.90 13.38
CA SER A 65 -17.47 1.65 13.67
C SER A 65 -17.72 1.25 15.12
N ARG A 66 -16.67 0.99 15.92
CA ARG A 66 -16.79 0.59 17.31
C ARG A 66 -17.08 1.79 18.21
N ASP A 67 -17.90 1.58 19.21
CA ASP A 67 -18.23 2.62 20.19
C ASP A 67 -16.98 3.05 20.94
N GLY A 68 -16.82 4.36 21.14
CA GLY A 68 -15.69 4.92 21.87
C GLY A 68 -14.40 5.07 21.06
N ILE A 69 -14.41 4.68 19.79
CA ILE A 69 -13.29 4.87 18.88
C ILE A 69 -13.56 6.08 18.00
N GLU A 70 -12.67 7.07 18.05
CA GLU A 70 -12.71 8.22 17.15
C GLU A 70 -11.78 7.97 15.97
N LEU A 71 -12.32 8.12 14.76
CA LEU A 71 -11.55 7.99 13.53
C LEU A 71 -11.04 9.38 13.13
N ASP A 72 -9.71 9.51 13.06
CA ASP A 72 -9.07 10.73 12.55
C ASP A 72 -9.37 10.88 11.06
N ASP A 73 -9.91 12.03 10.63
CA ASP A 73 -10.29 12.28 9.24
C ASP A 73 -9.08 12.19 8.31
N MET A 74 -7.93 12.71 8.73
CA MET A 74 -6.70 12.66 7.93
C MET A 74 -6.19 11.22 7.81
N HIS A 75 -6.28 10.44 8.89
CA HIS A 75 -5.92 9.02 8.88
C HIS A 75 -6.78 8.27 7.85
N ALA A 76 -8.09 8.49 7.86
CA ALA A 76 -9.02 7.87 6.90
C ALA A 76 -8.69 8.32 5.47
N LEU A 77 -8.41 9.61 5.27
CA LEU A 77 -8.09 10.15 3.96
C LEU A 77 -6.83 9.47 3.38
N TYR A 78 -5.77 9.35 4.16
CA TYR A 78 -4.54 8.70 3.70
C TYR A 78 -4.75 7.21 3.41
N GLY A 79 -5.57 6.53 4.22
CA GLY A 79 -5.92 5.13 3.97
C GLY A 79 -6.68 4.93 2.66
N PHE A 80 -7.68 5.75 2.41
CA PHE A 80 -8.41 5.72 1.15
C PHE A 80 -7.53 6.12 -0.03
N SER A 81 -6.61 7.06 0.16
CA SER A 81 -5.67 7.47 -0.89
C SER A 81 -4.79 6.32 -1.33
N ALA A 82 -4.37 5.45 -0.42
CA ALA A 82 -3.58 4.27 -0.76
C ALA A 82 -4.36 3.32 -1.69
N ILE A 83 -5.64 3.11 -1.42
CA ILE A 83 -6.50 2.28 -2.26
C ILE A 83 -6.67 2.91 -3.65
N ILE A 84 -6.89 4.22 -3.71
CA ILE A 84 -7.02 4.96 -4.96
C ILE A 84 -5.71 4.86 -5.76
N ALA A 85 -4.56 4.97 -5.09
CA ALA A 85 -3.25 4.84 -5.73
C ALA A 85 -3.10 3.47 -6.41
N ILE A 86 -3.54 2.39 -5.75
CA ILE A 86 -3.54 1.05 -6.34
C ILE A 86 -4.41 1.01 -7.59
N GLY A 87 -5.61 1.59 -7.53
CA GLY A 87 -6.50 1.66 -8.68
C GLY A 87 -5.88 2.40 -9.86
N ILE A 88 -5.20 3.51 -9.59
CA ILE A 88 -4.50 4.29 -10.61
C ILE A 88 -3.38 3.46 -11.24
N LEU A 89 -2.57 2.75 -10.43
CA LEU A 89 -1.50 1.90 -10.94
C LEU A 89 -2.03 0.84 -11.89
N TYR A 90 -3.12 0.17 -11.51
CA TYR A 90 -3.73 -0.84 -12.39
C TYR A 90 -4.31 -0.22 -13.65
N SER A 91 -4.87 0.98 -13.58
CA SER A 91 -5.43 1.68 -14.74
C SER A 91 -4.38 1.98 -15.80
N TYR A 92 -3.15 2.28 -15.38
CA TYR A 92 -2.06 2.59 -16.30
C TYR A 92 -1.25 1.38 -16.72
N ARG A 93 -1.52 0.20 -16.17
CA ARG A 93 -0.73 -1.01 -16.44
C ARG A 93 -0.62 -1.33 -17.92
N SER A 94 -1.70 -1.14 -18.69
CA SER A 94 -1.76 -1.44 -20.12
C SER A 94 -1.66 -0.21 -21.02
N SER A 95 -1.34 0.96 -20.44
CA SER A 95 -1.25 2.20 -21.18
C SER A 95 0.02 2.26 -22.03
N ASP A 96 -0.12 2.56 -23.31
CA ASP A 96 1.03 2.75 -24.20
C ASP A 96 1.88 3.94 -23.78
N PHE A 97 1.25 4.96 -23.22
CA PHE A 97 1.91 6.17 -22.74
C PHE A 97 2.99 5.87 -21.70
N ILE A 98 2.75 4.87 -20.82
CA ILE A 98 3.64 4.56 -19.70
C ILE A 98 4.45 3.28 -19.91
N ARG A 99 4.28 2.60 -21.06
CA ARG A 99 4.88 1.28 -21.30
C ARG A 99 6.38 1.23 -21.01
N ASP A 100 7.15 2.20 -21.50
CA ASP A 100 8.60 2.19 -21.37
C ASP A 100 9.07 2.49 -19.95
N ARG A 101 8.20 3.04 -19.13
CA ARG A 101 8.51 3.42 -17.75
C ARG A 101 7.61 2.73 -16.74
N GLN A 102 7.00 1.62 -17.13
CA GLN A 102 6.08 0.89 -16.27
C GLN A 102 6.74 0.45 -14.96
N TRP A 103 7.98 -0.03 -15.02
CA TRP A 103 8.72 -0.45 -13.83
C TRP A 103 8.95 0.72 -12.88
N LEU A 104 9.34 1.86 -13.45
CA LEU A 104 9.54 3.07 -12.65
C LEU A 104 8.21 3.55 -12.04
N MET A 105 7.13 3.52 -12.81
CA MET A 105 5.80 3.90 -12.35
C MET A 105 5.37 3.05 -11.15
N TYR A 106 5.47 1.73 -11.26
CA TYR A 106 5.08 0.83 -10.18
C TYR A 106 6.00 0.98 -8.96
N GLY A 107 7.30 1.22 -9.19
CA GLY A 107 8.24 1.47 -8.10
C GLY A 107 7.91 2.72 -7.32
N ILE A 108 7.70 3.83 -8.01
CA ILE A 108 7.33 5.10 -7.38
C ILE A 108 5.95 5.00 -6.73
N GLY A 109 5.00 4.33 -7.39
CA GLY A 109 3.67 4.11 -6.84
C GLY A 109 3.70 3.30 -5.54
N SER A 110 4.52 2.25 -5.49
CA SER A 110 4.69 1.44 -4.28
C SER A 110 5.31 2.25 -3.16
N TRP A 111 6.30 3.09 -3.46
CA TRP A 111 6.90 3.99 -2.47
C TRP A 111 5.92 5.07 -2.03
N PHE A 112 5.04 5.52 -2.91
CA PHE A 112 3.98 6.45 -2.54
C PHE A 112 3.01 5.80 -1.54
N ILE A 113 2.61 4.55 -1.77
CA ILE A 113 1.78 3.78 -0.83
C ILE A 113 2.51 3.61 0.51
N MET A 114 3.81 3.29 0.47
CA MET A 114 4.64 3.22 1.67
C MET A 114 4.62 4.55 2.43
N GLY A 115 4.79 5.66 1.71
CA GLY A 115 4.79 7.00 2.31
C GLY A 115 3.45 7.34 2.96
N LEU A 116 2.35 6.99 2.29
CA LEU A 116 1.01 7.16 2.86
C LEU A 116 0.86 6.34 4.15
N GLY A 117 1.37 5.10 4.14
CA GLY A 117 1.33 4.23 5.31
C GLY A 117 2.12 4.82 6.48
N LEU A 118 3.34 5.32 6.21
CA LEU A 118 4.16 5.96 7.22
C LEU A 118 3.48 7.20 7.80
N ARG A 119 2.91 8.04 6.94
CA ARG A 119 2.20 9.23 7.38
C ARG A 119 1.00 8.84 8.24
N ASN A 120 0.28 7.79 7.85
CA ASN A 120 -0.87 7.31 8.61
C ASN A 120 -0.50 6.77 9.99
N LEU A 121 0.66 6.12 10.13
CA LEU A 121 1.15 5.67 11.44
C LEU A 121 1.35 6.86 12.36
N VAL A 122 1.96 7.94 11.87
CA VAL A 122 2.18 9.15 12.66
C VAL A 122 0.86 9.78 13.07
N LEU A 123 -0.11 9.86 12.12
CA LEU A 123 -1.42 10.46 12.40
C LEU A 123 -2.29 9.59 13.31
N GLY A 124 -2.11 8.26 13.21
CA GLY A 124 -2.92 7.32 13.98
C GLY A 124 -2.41 6.98 15.36
N SER A 125 -1.22 7.49 15.72
CA SER A 125 -0.60 7.20 17.02
C SER A 125 -0.96 8.19 18.11
#